data_3ac677e124c0c52488aa2b0f0594e3f3
#
_entry.id   3ac677e124c0c52488aa2b0f0594e3f3
#
_cell.length_a   1.000
_cell.length_b   1.000
_cell.length_c   1.000
_cell.angle_alpha   90.00
_cell.angle_beta   90.00
_cell.angle_gamma   90.00
#
_symmetry.space_group_name_H-M   'P 1'
#
loop_
_entity.id
_entity.type
_entity.pdbx_description
1 polymer ?
#
loop_
_entity_poly.entity_id
_entity_poly.type
_entity_poly.pdbx_seq_one_letter_code
_entity_poly.pdbx_strand_id
1 'polypeptide(L)'
;MLIMNNLPVGYFRDLQIIKEVFLPAFDELKDCLSMAAYIINKIEVNRHILDNPMYDPIFSVEEVNRLAANGMPFRDAYKKVGLEIEAGTFKADHHIHHTHEGSIGNLCNDRIQELMDNTLDGFHFERVEEAERRLLNEE
;
A
#
# COMPACT_ATOMS: atom_id res chain seq x y z
N MET A 1 14.82 10.59 -17.15
CA MET A 1 14.88 12.05 -17.42
C MET A 1 16.27 12.51 -17.88
N LEU A 2 17.38 12.04 -17.32
CA LEU A 2 18.72 12.49 -17.72
C LEU A 2 19.05 12.21 -19.19
N ILE A 3 18.59 11.06 -19.74
CA ILE A 3 18.83 10.68 -21.15
C ILE A 3 18.16 11.64 -22.15
N MET A 4 17.11 12.35 -21.72
CA MET A 4 16.38 13.30 -22.57
C MET A 4 16.96 14.71 -22.55
N ASN A 5 17.96 14.98 -21.71
CA ASN A 5 18.60 16.29 -21.64
C ASN A 5 19.70 16.40 -22.69
N ASN A 6 19.71 17.52 -23.39
CA ASN A 6 20.74 17.86 -24.40
C ASN A 6 20.75 16.96 -25.64
N LEU A 7 19.62 16.35 -26.02
CA LEU A 7 19.52 15.68 -27.31
C LEU A 7 19.52 16.71 -28.44
N PRO A 8 20.44 16.64 -29.41
CA PRO A 8 20.42 17.54 -30.59
C PRO A 8 19.22 17.23 -31.49
N VAL A 9 18.92 18.02 -32.50
CA VAL A 9 17.84 17.78 -33.47
C VAL A 9 18.20 16.60 -34.37
N GLY A 10 17.37 15.56 -34.44
CA GLY A 10 17.57 14.41 -35.32
C GLY A 10 17.19 13.06 -34.66
N TYR A 11 17.68 11.96 -35.26
CA TYR A 11 17.46 10.61 -34.76
C TYR A 11 18.52 10.25 -33.70
N PHE A 12 18.07 9.78 -32.51
CA PHE A 12 18.95 9.37 -31.41
C PHE A 12 18.75 7.94 -31.02
N ARG A 13 19.86 7.24 -30.83
CA ARG A 13 19.89 5.89 -30.24
C ARG A 13 19.70 5.89 -28.72
N ASP A 14 19.99 7.01 -28.06
CA ASP A 14 19.93 7.14 -26.61
C ASP A 14 18.57 6.73 -26.03
N LEU A 15 17.48 7.09 -26.72
CA LEU A 15 16.13 6.68 -26.33
C LEU A 15 15.88 5.19 -26.50
N GLN A 16 16.65 4.50 -27.34
CA GLN A 16 16.52 3.05 -27.53
C GLN A 16 17.07 2.26 -26.34
N ILE A 17 18.06 2.83 -25.62
CA ILE A 17 18.62 2.20 -24.41
C ILE A 17 17.52 2.00 -23.35
N ILE A 18 16.55 2.90 -23.32
CA ILE A 18 15.39 2.77 -22.39
C ILE A 18 14.66 1.46 -22.61
N LYS A 19 14.57 0.98 -23.84
CA LYS A 19 13.83 -0.28 -24.14
C LYS A 19 14.50 -1.50 -23.53
N GLU A 20 15.83 -1.51 -23.45
CA GLU A 20 16.57 -2.63 -22.85
C GLU A 20 16.24 -2.85 -21.37
N VAL A 21 15.93 -1.77 -20.66
CA VAL A 21 15.60 -1.81 -19.24
C VAL A 21 14.08 -1.83 -19.01
N PHE A 22 13.35 -1.07 -19.82
CA PHE A 22 11.93 -0.85 -19.62
C PHE A 22 11.07 -2.07 -20.01
N LEU A 23 11.39 -2.73 -21.13
CA LEU A 23 10.60 -3.88 -21.58
C LEU A 23 10.71 -5.08 -20.62
N PRO A 24 11.90 -5.52 -20.19
CA PRO A 24 12.03 -6.60 -19.22
C PRO A 24 11.39 -6.28 -17.86
N ALA A 25 11.36 -5.01 -17.47
CA ALA A 25 10.77 -4.60 -16.18
C ALA A 25 9.28 -4.96 -16.05
N PHE A 26 8.55 -5.10 -17.17
CA PHE A 26 7.16 -5.57 -17.11
C PHE A 26 7.05 -7.04 -16.67
N ASP A 27 7.94 -7.87 -17.16
CA ASP A 27 7.92 -9.29 -16.79
C ASP A 27 8.34 -9.46 -15.32
N GLU A 28 9.37 -8.75 -14.90
CA GLU A 28 9.78 -8.71 -13.48
C GLU A 28 8.65 -8.21 -12.57
N LEU A 29 7.93 -7.17 -12.99
CA LEU A 29 6.79 -6.66 -12.23
C LEU A 29 5.65 -7.68 -12.14
N LYS A 30 5.32 -8.38 -13.23
CA LYS A 30 4.32 -9.44 -13.23
C LYS A 30 4.70 -10.58 -12.28
N ASP A 31 5.96 -10.98 -12.27
CA ASP A 31 6.48 -12.01 -11.37
C ASP A 31 6.37 -11.56 -9.91
N CYS A 32 6.74 -10.31 -9.61
CA CYS A 32 6.58 -9.74 -8.27
C CYS A 32 5.11 -9.72 -7.83
N LEU A 33 4.19 -9.31 -8.69
CA LEU A 33 2.76 -9.29 -8.40
C LEU A 33 2.20 -10.71 -8.19
N SER A 34 2.62 -11.66 -9.01
CA SER A 34 2.25 -13.07 -8.89
C SER A 34 2.73 -13.67 -7.58
N MET A 35 3.97 -13.37 -7.19
CA MET A 35 4.53 -13.80 -5.92
C MET A 35 3.82 -13.14 -4.74
N ALA A 36 3.50 -11.85 -4.82
CA ALA A 36 2.74 -11.14 -3.79
C ALA A 36 1.35 -11.76 -3.61
N ALA A 37 0.65 -12.04 -4.70
CA ALA A 37 -0.65 -12.71 -4.66
C ALA A 37 -0.55 -14.12 -4.04
N TYR A 38 0.50 -14.89 -4.40
CA TYR A 38 0.74 -16.20 -3.81
C TYR A 38 0.96 -16.11 -2.29
N ILE A 39 1.79 -15.18 -1.84
CA ILE A 39 2.11 -14.98 -0.42
C ILE A 39 0.83 -14.59 0.35
N ILE A 40 0.07 -13.60 -0.16
CA ILE A 40 -1.16 -13.14 0.50
C ILE A 40 -2.16 -14.29 0.69
N ASN A 41 -2.30 -15.17 -0.32
CA ASN A 41 -3.19 -16.32 -0.24
C ASN A 41 -2.71 -17.43 0.73
N LYS A 42 -1.47 -17.34 1.21
CA LYS A 42 -0.86 -18.30 2.14
C LYS A 42 -0.63 -17.74 3.54
N ILE A 43 -0.99 -16.47 3.76
CA ILE A 43 -0.86 -15.84 5.08
C ILE A 43 -1.81 -16.52 6.07
N GLU A 44 -1.24 -17.01 7.15
CA GLU A 44 -1.97 -17.44 8.32
C GLU A 44 -1.88 -16.37 9.41
N VAL A 45 -3.03 -15.83 9.81
CA VAL A 45 -3.10 -14.74 10.80
C VAL A 45 -3.13 -15.34 12.21
N ASN A 46 -2.11 -15.06 13.00
CA ASN A 46 -2.15 -15.33 14.43
C ASN A 46 -3.04 -14.29 15.13
N ARG A 47 -4.30 -14.64 15.37
CA ARG A 47 -5.31 -13.74 15.95
C ARG A 47 -5.00 -13.32 17.38
N HIS A 48 -4.12 -14.04 18.07
CA HIS A 48 -3.79 -13.83 19.49
C HIS A 48 -2.41 -13.18 19.69
N ILE A 49 -1.75 -12.75 18.61
CA ILE A 49 -0.42 -12.17 18.74
C ILE A 49 -0.41 -10.91 19.60
N LEU A 50 -1.45 -10.10 19.50
CA LEU A 50 -1.61 -8.85 20.25
C LEU A 50 -2.04 -9.05 21.71
N ASP A 51 -2.35 -10.27 22.12
CA ASP A 51 -2.63 -10.60 23.54
C ASP A 51 -1.31 -10.61 24.36
N ASN A 52 -0.17 -10.62 23.69
CA ASN A 52 1.13 -10.57 24.35
C ASN A 52 1.45 -9.11 24.76
N PRO A 53 1.68 -8.83 26.06
CA PRO A 53 1.95 -7.49 26.57
C PRO A 53 3.16 -6.78 25.91
N MET A 54 4.04 -7.54 25.27
CA MET A 54 5.15 -6.97 24.49
C MET A 54 4.66 -6.02 23.38
N TYR A 55 3.45 -6.21 22.88
CA TYR A 55 2.85 -5.40 21.82
C TYR A 55 1.99 -4.24 22.33
N ASP A 56 1.75 -4.13 23.64
CA ASP A 56 0.97 -3.02 24.22
C ASP A 56 1.44 -1.63 23.77
N PRO A 57 2.76 -1.36 23.64
CA PRO A 57 3.24 -0.06 23.18
C PRO A 57 2.78 0.36 21.78
N ILE A 58 2.32 -0.57 20.94
CA ILE A 58 1.75 -0.26 19.61
C ILE A 58 0.52 0.65 19.75
N PHE A 59 -0.23 0.53 20.84
CA PHE A 59 -1.45 1.29 21.13
C PHE A 59 -1.18 2.62 21.88
N SER A 60 0.09 3.00 22.05
CA SER A 60 0.47 4.22 22.78
C SER A 60 -0.10 5.50 22.17
N VAL A 61 -0.25 5.55 20.84
CA VAL A 61 -0.79 6.72 20.14
C VAL A 61 -2.25 6.96 20.52
N GLU A 62 -3.03 5.90 20.72
CA GLU A 62 -4.44 6.00 21.12
C GLU A 62 -4.57 6.65 22.49
N GLU A 63 -3.73 6.26 23.42
CA GLU A 63 -3.72 6.84 24.77
C GLU A 63 -3.27 8.31 24.75
N VAL A 64 -2.23 8.65 23.96
CA VAL A 64 -1.80 10.05 23.77
C VAL A 64 -2.95 10.89 23.21
N ASN A 65 -3.64 10.41 22.19
CA ASN A 65 -4.77 11.10 21.57
C ASN A 65 -5.93 11.27 22.56
N ARG A 66 -6.22 10.23 23.35
CA ARG A 66 -7.26 10.28 24.39
C ARG A 66 -6.95 11.33 25.46
N LEU A 67 -5.72 11.39 25.91
CA LEU A 67 -5.27 12.40 26.88
C LEU A 67 -5.33 13.82 26.30
N ALA A 68 -4.94 13.98 25.04
CA ALA A 68 -5.01 15.27 24.35
C ALA A 68 -6.46 15.74 24.13
N ALA A 69 -7.37 14.84 23.76
CA ALA A 69 -8.79 15.13 23.64
C ALA A 69 -9.43 15.55 24.99
N ASN A 70 -8.88 15.04 26.11
CA ASN A 70 -9.29 15.42 27.45
C ASN A 70 -8.62 16.70 27.98
N GLY A 71 -7.94 17.45 27.10
CA GLY A 71 -7.39 18.79 27.42
C GLY A 71 -5.94 18.80 27.87
N MET A 72 -5.23 17.66 27.86
CA MET A 72 -3.79 17.63 28.14
C MET A 72 -3.02 18.12 26.91
N PRO A 73 -2.03 19.04 27.05
CA PRO A 73 -1.16 19.39 25.93
C PRO A 73 -0.51 18.13 25.33
N PHE A 74 -0.53 18.00 24.00
CA PHE A 74 -0.04 16.78 23.31
C PHE A 74 1.37 16.37 23.75
N ARG A 75 2.27 17.35 23.93
CA ARG A 75 3.64 17.09 24.36
C ARG A 75 3.72 16.45 25.75
N ASP A 76 2.85 16.88 26.65
CA ASP A 76 2.79 16.35 28.01
C ASP A 76 2.15 14.96 28.04
N ALA A 77 1.11 14.75 27.25
CA ALA A 77 0.50 13.45 27.03
C ALA A 77 1.54 12.45 26.48
N TYR A 78 2.27 12.83 25.44
CA TYR A 78 3.32 12.01 24.83
C TYR A 78 4.42 11.63 25.85
N LYS A 79 4.90 12.61 26.62
CA LYS A 79 5.89 12.36 27.68
C LYS A 79 5.37 11.42 28.76
N LYS A 80 4.14 11.63 29.21
CA LYS A 80 3.51 10.81 30.23
C LYS A 80 3.43 9.35 29.79
N VAL A 81 2.88 9.09 28.60
CA VAL A 81 2.73 7.74 28.04
C VAL A 81 4.11 7.09 27.84
N GLY A 82 5.09 7.83 27.34
CA GLY A 82 6.47 7.33 27.20
C GLY A 82 7.09 6.89 28.52
N LEU A 83 6.91 7.65 29.58
CA LEU A 83 7.39 7.29 30.93
C LEU A 83 6.64 6.08 31.51
N GLU A 84 5.34 5.95 31.25
CA GLU A 84 4.56 4.77 31.67
C GLU A 84 5.01 3.50 30.96
N ILE A 85 5.39 3.60 29.67
CA ILE A 85 5.97 2.47 28.91
C ILE A 85 7.34 2.09 29.49
N GLU A 86 8.21 3.07 29.73
CA GLU A 86 9.54 2.85 30.29
C GLU A 86 9.46 2.21 31.68
N ALA A 87 8.51 2.63 32.49
CA ALA A 87 8.26 2.08 33.83
C ALA A 87 7.54 0.72 33.81
N GLY A 88 7.10 0.23 32.66
CA GLY A 88 6.32 -1.01 32.54
C GLY A 88 4.91 -0.94 33.18
N THR A 89 4.38 0.27 33.35
CA THR A 89 3.05 0.52 33.96
C THR A 89 1.98 0.87 32.94
N PHE A 90 2.37 1.04 31.67
CA PHE A 90 1.45 1.33 30.58
C PHE A 90 0.43 0.20 30.41
N LYS A 91 -0.82 0.57 30.26
CA LYS A 91 -1.94 -0.36 29.95
C LYS A 91 -2.57 0.07 28.65
N ALA A 92 -2.48 -0.78 27.67
CA ALA A 92 -3.07 -0.53 26.35
C ALA A 92 -4.59 -0.66 26.38
N ASP A 93 -5.28 0.26 25.72
CA ASP A 93 -6.64 0.05 25.26
C ASP A 93 -6.58 -0.53 23.85
N HIS A 94 -6.99 -1.79 23.72
CA HIS A 94 -6.98 -2.50 22.44
C HIS A 94 -8.19 -2.18 21.56
N HIS A 95 -9.11 -1.32 22.03
CA HIS A 95 -10.27 -0.90 21.28
C HIS A 95 -9.93 0.29 20.40
N ILE A 96 -9.61 -0.03 19.14
CA ILE A 96 -9.33 0.98 18.12
C ILE A 96 -10.61 1.21 17.28
N HIS A 97 -11.04 2.46 17.22
CA HIS A 97 -12.13 2.88 16.35
C HIS A 97 -11.79 4.19 15.66
N HIS A 98 -11.29 4.07 14.45
CA HIS A 98 -11.00 5.22 13.62
C HIS A 98 -12.12 5.45 12.61
N THR A 99 -12.34 6.71 12.24
CA THR A 99 -13.40 7.11 11.30
C THR A 99 -12.87 7.50 9.92
N HIS A 100 -11.57 7.75 9.79
CA HIS A 100 -10.99 8.11 8.50
C HIS A 100 -10.89 6.92 7.56
N GLU A 101 -11.02 7.17 6.28
CA GLU A 101 -11.01 6.15 5.24
C GLU A 101 -9.66 5.38 5.22
N GLY A 102 -9.74 4.06 5.06
CA GLY A 102 -8.58 3.17 5.01
C GLY A 102 -8.00 2.77 6.36
N SER A 103 -8.58 3.24 7.47
CA SER A 103 -8.14 2.90 8.82
C SER A 103 -8.86 1.70 9.42
N ILE A 104 -8.33 1.21 10.56
CA ILE A 104 -8.99 0.17 11.36
C ILE A 104 -10.36 0.69 11.81
N GLY A 105 -11.42 -0.03 11.46
CA GLY A 105 -12.81 0.38 11.71
C GLY A 105 -13.51 1.00 10.49
N ASN A 106 -12.75 1.47 9.49
CA ASN A 106 -13.30 2.04 8.25
C ASN A 106 -12.39 1.71 7.03
N LEU A 107 -12.22 0.42 6.72
CA LEU A 107 -11.29 -0.06 5.69
C LEU A 107 -11.69 0.32 4.26
N CYS A 108 -12.96 0.60 4.02
CA CYS A 108 -13.51 0.94 2.71
C CYS A 108 -13.22 -0.10 1.61
N ASN A 109 -13.20 -1.39 1.95
CA ASN A 109 -12.89 -2.46 1.01
C ASN A 109 -13.83 -2.49 -0.20
N ASP A 110 -15.13 -2.23 0.02
CA ASP A 110 -16.12 -2.18 -1.07
C ASP A 110 -15.79 -1.09 -2.09
N ARG A 111 -15.35 0.08 -1.61
CA ARG A 111 -14.93 1.18 -2.48
C ARG A 111 -13.63 0.86 -3.24
N ILE A 112 -12.70 0.15 -2.60
CA ILE A 112 -11.47 -0.32 -3.27
C ILE A 112 -11.84 -1.28 -4.40
N GLN A 113 -12.77 -2.21 -4.16
CA GLN A 113 -13.25 -3.14 -5.17
C GLN A 113 -13.92 -2.40 -6.34
N GLU A 114 -14.83 -1.46 -6.06
CA GLU A 114 -15.47 -0.63 -7.08
C GLU A 114 -14.46 0.14 -7.95
N LEU A 115 -13.44 0.73 -7.32
CA LEU A 115 -12.38 1.43 -8.06
C LEU A 115 -11.58 0.49 -8.95
N MET A 116 -11.33 -0.74 -8.49
CA MET A 116 -10.64 -1.76 -9.28
C MET A 116 -11.47 -2.18 -10.49
N ASP A 117 -12.75 -2.48 -10.28
CA ASP A 117 -13.66 -2.90 -11.34
C ASP A 117 -13.79 -1.81 -12.42
N ASN A 118 -14.00 -0.56 -12.02
CA ASN A 118 -14.04 0.59 -12.94
C ASN A 118 -12.71 0.77 -13.71
N THR A 119 -11.59 0.49 -13.07
CA THR A 119 -10.28 0.57 -13.72
C THR A 119 -10.12 -0.51 -14.77
N LEU A 120 -10.50 -1.75 -14.46
CA LEU A 120 -10.42 -2.89 -15.38
C LEU A 120 -11.33 -2.68 -16.58
N ASP A 121 -12.55 -2.19 -16.38
CA ASP A 121 -13.49 -1.87 -17.44
C ASP A 121 -12.92 -0.80 -18.41
N GLY A 122 -12.11 0.12 -17.89
CA GLY A 122 -11.44 1.16 -18.69
C GLY A 122 -10.31 0.66 -19.59
N PHE A 123 -9.79 -0.56 -19.38
CA PHE A 123 -8.70 -1.11 -20.20
C PHE A 123 -9.14 -1.58 -21.58
N HIS A 124 -10.40 -1.99 -21.75
CA HIS A 124 -10.93 -2.48 -23.03
C HIS A 124 -10.08 -3.60 -23.65
N PHE A 125 -9.76 -4.63 -22.89
CA PHE A 125 -8.93 -5.76 -23.32
C PHE A 125 -9.44 -6.41 -24.61
N GLU A 126 -10.75 -6.44 -24.82
CA GLU A 126 -11.39 -6.97 -26.02
C GLU A 126 -10.93 -6.30 -27.32
N ARG A 127 -10.52 -5.03 -27.27
CA ARG A 127 -9.98 -4.32 -28.43
C ARG A 127 -8.58 -4.81 -28.81
N VAL A 128 -7.79 -5.17 -27.82
CA VAL A 128 -6.45 -5.72 -28.04
C VAL A 128 -6.57 -7.11 -28.64
N GLU A 129 -7.40 -7.97 -28.06
CA GLU A 129 -7.65 -9.32 -28.57
C GLU A 129 -8.19 -9.31 -30.02
N GLU A 130 -9.09 -8.39 -30.32
CA GLU A 130 -9.61 -8.22 -31.67
C GLU A 130 -8.53 -7.74 -32.65
N ALA A 131 -7.66 -6.82 -32.24
CA ALA A 131 -6.56 -6.34 -33.05
C ALA A 131 -5.53 -7.46 -33.33
N GLU A 132 -5.17 -8.25 -32.31
CA GLU A 132 -4.28 -9.39 -32.46
C GLU A 132 -4.84 -10.45 -33.38
N ARG A 133 -6.13 -10.82 -33.25
CA ARG A 133 -6.82 -11.75 -34.11
C ARG A 133 -6.78 -11.32 -35.58
N ARG A 134 -7.04 -10.04 -35.87
CA ARG A 134 -6.94 -9.50 -37.22
C ARG A 134 -5.52 -9.53 -37.78
N LEU A 135 -4.51 -9.29 -36.94
CA LEU A 135 -3.12 -9.35 -37.37
C LEU A 135 -2.66 -10.77 -37.67
N LEU A 136 -3.20 -11.78 -36.99
CA LEU A 136 -2.90 -13.20 -37.23
C LEU A 136 -3.64 -13.81 -38.40
N ASN A 137 -4.40 -13.03 -39.17
CA ASN A 137 -5.18 -13.46 -40.34
C ASN A 137 -6.30 -14.49 -40.06
N GLU A 138 -6.83 -14.44 -38.89
CA GLU A 138 -8.09 -15.11 -38.63
C GLU A 138 -9.22 -14.20 -39.11
N GLU A 139 -9.61 -14.38 -40.43
CA GLU A 139 -10.78 -13.73 -41.03
C GLU A 139 -12.07 -14.21 -40.38
#